data_6daea26a5f9a568721c36a7a206f40c6
#
_entry.id   6daea26a5f9a568721c36a7a206f40c6
#
_cell.length_a   1.000
_cell.length_b   1.000
_cell.length_c   1.000
_cell.angle_alpha   90.00
_cell.angle_beta   90.00
_cell.angle_gamma   90.00
#
_symmetry.space_group_name_H-M   'P 1'
#
loop_
_entity.id
_entity.type
_entity.pdbx_description
1 polymer ?
#
loop_
_entity_poly.entity_id
_entity_poly.type
_entity_poly.pdbx_seq_one_letter_code
_entity_poly.pdbx_strand_id
1 'polypeptide(L)'
;MIHRLCLAGALALTSLAAALPLFAETAPKRGSLDARVTYATYHEGQVYRISTRLRTVTLVELGDGERIQSIAIGDLESFKIDKLERQNLFIVKPVIPGASTNLTVETQSHIYFLQVSENSKGSPHYSVKFTVPGSASRAAKAESAIPAAVPMSYRVLKQGRTQPAFAPVSISDDGRKTYFHIPPGAPMPAIFRADAKGQEYSVNSSVNGTVITVSTRSERWVLRYGEEHVCVVGSTGAMP
;
A
#
# COMPACT_ATOMS: atom_id res chain seq x y z
N MET A 1 25.51 3.66 -89.47
CA MET A 1 25.89 2.62 -88.49
C MET A 1 25.71 3.20 -87.11
N ILE A 2 24.67 2.79 -86.40
CA ILE A 2 24.17 3.42 -85.18
C ILE A 2 24.65 2.57 -83.99
N HIS A 3 25.47 3.18 -83.14
CA HIS A 3 25.87 2.58 -81.89
C HIS A 3 24.81 2.83 -80.81
N ARG A 4 24.20 1.79 -80.30
CA ARG A 4 23.30 1.87 -79.12
C ARG A 4 24.13 1.66 -77.85
N LEU A 5 24.21 2.67 -77.04
CA LEU A 5 24.79 2.64 -75.71
C LEU A 5 23.66 2.28 -74.70
N CYS A 6 23.78 1.10 -74.11
CA CYS A 6 22.87 0.70 -73.02
C CYS A 6 23.47 1.20 -71.70
N LEU A 7 22.80 2.18 -71.07
CA LEU A 7 23.09 2.64 -69.72
C LEU A 7 22.29 1.78 -68.74
N ALA A 8 22.97 0.90 -68.02
CA ALA A 8 22.42 0.14 -66.91
C ALA A 8 22.49 1.01 -65.62
N GLY A 9 21.38 1.61 -65.23
CA GLY A 9 21.27 2.32 -63.97
C GLY A 9 21.05 1.34 -62.83
N ALA A 10 22.04 1.15 -61.95
CA ALA A 10 21.91 0.42 -60.70
C ALA A 10 21.21 1.28 -59.64
N LEU A 11 19.97 0.95 -59.36
CA LEU A 11 19.20 1.59 -58.28
C LEU A 11 19.62 0.95 -56.95
N ALA A 12 20.51 1.62 -56.19
CA ALA A 12 20.86 1.23 -54.84
C ALA A 12 19.73 1.65 -53.87
N LEU A 13 18.88 0.70 -53.49
CA LEU A 13 17.92 0.88 -52.40
C LEU A 13 18.68 0.89 -51.07
N THR A 14 18.97 2.09 -50.57
CA THR A 14 19.42 2.26 -49.18
C THR A 14 18.20 2.13 -48.26
N SER A 15 17.99 0.96 -47.63
CA SER A 15 17.01 0.75 -46.60
C SER A 15 17.50 1.49 -45.33
N LEU A 16 16.93 2.67 -45.10
CA LEU A 16 17.06 3.43 -43.86
C LEU A 16 16.27 2.69 -42.80
N ALA A 17 16.93 1.78 -42.05
CA ALA A 17 16.36 1.15 -40.87
C ALA A 17 16.14 2.26 -39.83
N ALA A 18 14.89 2.73 -39.68
CA ALA A 18 14.51 3.61 -38.60
C ALA A 18 14.70 2.85 -37.29
N ALA A 19 15.81 3.11 -36.58
CA ALA A 19 16.01 2.66 -35.20
C ALA A 19 14.93 3.32 -34.33
N LEU A 20 13.89 2.56 -33.99
CA LEU A 20 12.90 3.01 -33.01
C LEU A 20 13.64 3.20 -31.69
N PRO A 21 13.49 4.36 -31.02
CA PRO A 21 14.11 4.54 -29.71
C PRO A 21 13.55 3.48 -28.75
N LEU A 22 14.41 2.61 -28.26
CA LEU A 22 14.08 1.69 -27.18
C LEU A 22 13.93 2.54 -25.91
N PHE A 23 12.72 2.93 -25.60
CA PHE A 23 12.46 3.61 -24.33
C PHE A 23 12.62 2.59 -23.19
N ALA A 24 13.75 2.65 -22.51
CA ALA A 24 14.02 1.81 -21.35
C ALA A 24 13.10 2.14 -20.16
N GLU A 25 12.50 3.33 -20.15
CA GLU A 25 11.65 3.84 -19.07
C GLU A 25 10.23 4.13 -19.54
N THR A 26 9.26 3.74 -18.72
CA THR A 26 7.85 4.00 -18.98
C THR A 26 7.36 5.19 -18.15
N ALA A 27 6.75 6.19 -18.81
CA ALA A 27 6.09 7.29 -18.12
C ALA A 27 4.68 6.86 -17.68
N PRO A 28 4.28 7.13 -16.42
CA PRO A 28 2.90 6.92 -15.99
C PRO A 28 1.89 7.73 -16.80
N LYS A 29 0.71 7.18 -17.05
CA LYS A 29 -0.37 7.83 -17.79
C LYS A 29 -1.06 8.86 -16.92
N ARG A 30 -1.39 10.01 -17.49
CA ARG A 30 -2.09 11.10 -16.80
C ARG A 30 -3.52 10.71 -16.46
N GLY A 31 -3.99 11.15 -15.29
CA GLY A 31 -5.39 11.01 -14.89
C GLY A 31 -6.30 11.98 -15.65
N SER A 32 -7.58 11.66 -15.68
CA SER A 32 -8.61 12.46 -16.37
C SER A 32 -9.01 13.73 -15.63
N LEU A 33 -8.92 13.73 -14.29
CA LEU A 33 -9.31 14.87 -13.46
C LEU A 33 -8.16 15.85 -13.25
N ASP A 34 -6.97 15.34 -12.98
CA ASP A 34 -5.75 16.13 -12.82
C ASP A 34 -4.57 15.37 -13.43
N ALA A 35 -3.87 16.02 -14.34
CA ALA A 35 -2.74 15.44 -15.08
C ALA A 35 -1.52 15.09 -14.17
N ARG A 36 -1.50 15.58 -12.92
CA ARG A 36 -0.46 15.29 -11.94
C ARG A 36 -0.74 14.02 -11.12
N VAL A 37 -1.99 13.58 -11.12
CA VAL A 37 -2.38 12.25 -10.60
C VAL A 37 -2.26 11.27 -11.76
N THR A 38 -1.37 10.30 -11.64
CA THR A 38 -0.97 9.43 -12.76
C THR A 38 -1.10 7.95 -12.39
N TYR A 39 -1.19 7.12 -13.41
CA TYR A 39 -1.44 5.69 -13.30
C TYR A 39 -0.41 4.91 -14.12
N ALA A 40 0.07 3.80 -13.58
CA ALA A 40 0.98 2.88 -14.25
C ALA A 40 0.49 1.44 -14.09
N THR A 41 0.60 0.64 -15.13
CA THR A 41 0.40 -0.80 -15.04
C THR A 41 1.75 -1.45 -14.77
N TYR A 42 1.82 -2.26 -13.70
CA TYR A 42 3.04 -3.00 -13.37
C TYR A 42 3.36 -4.05 -14.43
N HIS A 43 4.61 -4.08 -14.84
CA HIS A 43 5.23 -5.15 -15.62
C HIS A 43 6.58 -5.48 -14.98
N GLU A 44 6.85 -6.76 -14.84
CA GLU A 44 8.12 -7.23 -14.26
C GLU A 44 9.33 -6.73 -15.08
N GLY A 45 10.35 -6.22 -14.37
CA GLY A 45 11.56 -5.67 -15.00
C GLY A 45 11.41 -4.30 -15.65
N GLN A 46 10.21 -3.69 -15.64
CA GLN A 46 9.99 -2.36 -16.21
C GLN A 46 10.46 -1.26 -15.25
N VAL A 47 11.20 -0.29 -15.79
CA VAL A 47 11.57 0.94 -15.07
C VAL A 47 10.51 2.03 -15.33
N TYR A 48 10.03 2.68 -14.26
CA TYR A 48 9.02 3.73 -14.35
C TYR A 48 9.62 5.08 -13.98
N ARG A 49 9.38 6.09 -14.83
CA ARG A 49 9.86 7.45 -14.62
C ARG A 49 8.91 8.23 -13.72
N ILE A 50 9.43 8.72 -12.61
CA ILE A 50 8.69 9.57 -11.66
C ILE A 50 9.31 10.97 -11.66
N SER A 51 8.51 11.95 -12.05
CA SER A 51 8.89 13.37 -12.05
C SER A 51 8.44 14.02 -10.74
N THR A 52 9.38 14.55 -10.00
CA THR A 52 9.15 15.26 -8.72
C THR A 52 9.50 16.74 -8.87
N ARG A 53 9.16 17.56 -7.88
CA ARG A 53 9.51 18.99 -7.83
C ARG A 53 9.82 19.42 -6.41
N LEU A 54 10.76 20.34 -6.26
CA LEU A 54 11.05 20.98 -4.97
C LEU A 54 9.78 21.54 -4.32
N ARG A 55 9.73 21.45 -2.99
CA ARG A 55 8.59 21.91 -2.15
C ARG A 55 7.28 21.17 -2.41
N THR A 56 7.31 20.05 -3.14
CA THR A 56 6.17 19.14 -3.30
C THR A 56 6.55 17.75 -2.88
N VAL A 57 5.56 16.94 -2.57
CA VAL A 57 5.70 15.50 -2.38
C VAL A 57 5.05 14.76 -3.52
N THR A 58 5.61 13.63 -3.92
CA THR A 58 4.98 12.68 -4.83
C THR A 58 4.61 11.43 -4.04
N LEU A 59 3.31 11.11 -4.00
CA LEU A 59 2.80 9.89 -3.42
C LEU A 59 2.97 8.75 -4.43
N VAL A 60 3.54 7.64 -3.99
CA VAL A 60 3.60 6.40 -4.77
C VAL A 60 2.73 5.35 -4.09
N GLU A 61 1.70 4.90 -4.81
CA GLU A 61 0.80 3.84 -4.39
C GLU A 61 1.07 2.60 -5.23
N LEU A 62 1.60 1.57 -4.60
CA LEU A 62 1.84 0.27 -5.23
C LEU A 62 0.54 -0.51 -5.36
N GLY A 63 0.57 -1.61 -6.09
CA GLY A 63 -0.62 -2.44 -6.33
C GLY A 63 -1.38 -2.81 -5.05
N ASP A 64 -2.68 -3.03 -5.19
CA ASP A 64 -3.53 -3.42 -4.06
C ASP A 64 -3.04 -4.74 -3.44
N GLY A 65 -2.91 -4.75 -2.11
CA GLY A 65 -2.42 -5.91 -1.36
C GLY A 65 -0.89 -6.00 -1.26
N GLU A 66 -0.15 -5.12 -1.93
CA GLU A 66 1.31 -5.05 -1.77
C GLU A 66 1.71 -4.57 -0.37
N ARG A 67 2.83 -5.10 0.12
CA ARG A 67 3.43 -4.69 1.40
C ARG A 67 4.90 -4.41 1.18
N ILE A 68 5.29 -3.16 1.35
CA ILE A 68 6.67 -2.71 1.20
C ILE A 68 7.52 -3.33 2.29
N GLN A 69 8.49 -4.15 1.89
CA GLN A 69 9.51 -4.72 2.77
C GLN A 69 10.69 -3.78 2.88
N SER A 70 11.27 -3.41 1.75
CA SER A 70 12.42 -2.51 1.70
C SER A 70 12.28 -1.46 0.59
N ILE A 71 12.96 -0.33 0.76
CA ILE A 71 13.15 0.69 -0.26
C ILE A 71 14.63 1.02 -0.28
N ALA A 72 15.28 0.76 -1.42
CA ALA A 72 16.64 1.15 -1.67
C ALA A 72 16.67 2.34 -2.64
N ILE A 73 17.50 3.33 -2.38
CA ILE A 73 17.67 4.51 -3.20
C ILE A 73 19.16 4.80 -3.39
N GLY A 74 19.54 5.21 -4.60
CA GLY A 74 20.94 5.50 -4.92
C GLY A 74 21.46 6.82 -4.31
N ASP A 75 20.59 7.81 -4.12
CA ASP A 75 20.95 9.12 -3.58
C ASP A 75 19.99 9.54 -2.46
N LEU A 76 20.40 9.27 -1.21
CA LEU A 76 19.68 9.62 0.01
C LEU A 76 19.84 11.10 0.41
N GLU A 77 20.82 11.80 -0.12
CA GLU A 77 21.06 13.21 0.21
C GLU A 77 20.09 14.11 -0.56
N SER A 78 19.83 13.77 -1.81
CA SER A 78 18.97 14.57 -2.69
C SER A 78 17.48 14.27 -2.58
N PHE A 79 17.12 13.15 -1.97
CA PHE A 79 15.72 12.72 -1.83
C PHE A 79 15.41 12.24 -0.43
N LYS A 80 14.22 12.60 0.08
CA LYS A 80 13.64 12.05 1.31
C LYS A 80 12.53 11.08 0.94
N ILE A 81 12.55 9.90 1.58
CA ILE A 81 11.57 8.83 1.37
C ILE A 81 10.96 8.48 2.72
N ASP A 82 9.63 8.53 2.80
CA ASP A 82 8.91 8.13 4.01
C ASP A 82 7.82 7.12 3.66
N LYS A 83 7.81 5.97 4.34
CA LYS A 83 6.72 5.00 4.28
C LYS A 83 5.53 5.54 5.05
N LEU A 84 4.32 5.34 4.54
CA LEU A 84 3.09 5.72 5.20
C LEU A 84 2.48 4.53 5.96
N GLU A 85 1.45 4.78 6.76
CA GLU A 85 0.76 3.73 7.54
C GLU A 85 0.19 2.61 6.68
N ARG A 86 -0.37 2.95 5.50
CA ARG A 86 -0.75 1.93 4.52
C ARG A 86 0.51 1.31 3.94
N GLN A 87 0.60 -0.01 4.04
CA GLN A 87 1.82 -0.76 3.74
C GLN A 87 2.24 -0.75 2.26
N ASN A 88 1.38 -0.27 1.36
CA ASN A 88 1.65 -0.12 -0.07
C ASN A 88 1.88 1.34 -0.48
N LEU A 89 2.05 2.26 0.47
CA LEU A 89 2.22 3.69 0.21
C LEU A 89 3.57 4.20 0.72
N PHE A 90 4.20 5.05 -0.07
CA PHE A 90 5.32 5.88 0.37
C PHE A 90 5.33 7.22 -0.36
N ILE A 91 6.04 8.19 0.18
CA ILE A 91 6.24 9.50 -0.46
C ILE A 91 7.69 9.70 -0.85
N VAL A 92 7.87 10.45 -1.93
CA VAL A 92 9.17 10.92 -2.42
C VAL A 92 9.17 12.44 -2.40
N LYS A 93 10.19 13.04 -1.79
CA LYS A 93 10.38 14.48 -1.69
C LYS A 93 11.79 14.83 -2.12
N PRO A 94 11.99 15.54 -3.25
CA PRO A 94 13.31 16.04 -3.64
C PRO A 94 13.70 17.21 -2.74
N VAL A 95 14.99 17.31 -2.42
CA VAL A 95 15.56 18.40 -1.61
C VAL A 95 16.64 19.18 -2.35
N ILE A 96 17.20 18.62 -3.43
CA ILE A 96 18.21 19.25 -4.28
C ILE A 96 17.66 19.46 -5.71
N PRO A 97 17.85 20.66 -6.30
CA PRO A 97 17.40 20.94 -7.65
C PRO A 97 18.12 20.08 -8.71
N GLY A 98 17.38 19.58 -9.70
CA GLY A 98 17.94 18.82 -10.82
C GLY A 98 18.45 17.42 -10.47
N ALA A 99 18.26 16.98 -9.23
CA ALA A 99 18.69 15.65 -8.79
C ALA A 99 17.92 14.54 -9.52
N SER A 100 18.61 13.42 -9.77
CA SER A 100 18.04 12.23 -10.39
C SER A 100 18.69 10.99 -9.82
N THR A 101 17.88 9.99 -9.48
CA THR A 101 18.35 8.74 -8.90
C THR A 101 17.42 7.59 -9.24
N ASN A 102 17.90 6.36 -9.11
CA ASN A 102 17.07 5.18 -9.12
C ASN A 102 16.53 4.86 -7.73
N LEU A 103 15.37 4.22 -7.70
CA LEU A 103 14.73 3.74 -6.50
C LEU A 103 14.22 2.32 -6.77
N THR A 104 14.58 1.38 -5.91
CA THR A 104 14.09 0.01 -5.96
C THR A 104 13.21 -0.23 -4.76
N VAL A 105 11.96 -0.64 -5.00
CA VAL A 105 11.00 -0.96 -3.94
C VAL A 105 10.71 -2.45 -3.99
N GLU A 106 11.10 -3.16 -2.95
CA GLU A 106 10.80 -4.56 -2.75
C GLU A 106 9.53 -4.70 -1.93
N THR A 107 8.60 -5.49 -2.42
CA THR A 107 7.39 -5.89 -1.71
C THR A 107 7.42 -7.39 -1.45
N GLN A 108 6.41 -7.90 -0.78
CA GLN A 108 6.27 -9.35 -0.58
C GLN A 108 6.06 -10.13 -1.90
N SER A 109 5.61 -9.46 -2.98
CA SER A 109 5.20 -10.12 -4.23
C SER A 109 5.97 -9.67 -5.45
N HIS A 110 6.44 -8.42 -5.49
CA HIS A 110 7.03 -7.79 -6.67
C HIS A 110 8.18 -6.85 -6.32
N ILE A 111 9.01 -6.56 -7.31
CA ILE A 111 10.06 -5.53 -7.24
C ILE A 111 9.71 -4.43 -8.25
N TYR A 112 9.66 -3.19 -7.78
CA TYR A 112 9.41 -2.01 -8.60
C TYR A 112 10.69 -1.24 -8.82
N PHE A 113 11.00 -0.93 -10.08
CA PHE A 113 12.14 -0.12 -10.45
C PHE A 113 11.65 1.26 -10.89
N LEU A 114 12.09 2.28 -10.19
CA LEU A 114 11.68 3.65 -10.42
C LEU A 114 12.90 4.51 -10.73
N GLN A 115 12.81 5.33 -11.77
CA GLN A 115 13.75 6.42 -12.04
C GLN A 115 13.09 7.70 -11.56
N VAL A 116 13.62 8.30 -10.52
CA VAL A 116 13.08 9.50 -9.88
C VAL A 116 13.94 10.71 -10.24
N SER A 117 13.33 11.77 -10.73
CA SER A 117 14.03 13.00 -11.07
C SER A 117 13.28 14.23 -10.59
N GLU A 118 14.02 15.21 -10.07
CA GLU A 118 13.51 16.56 -9.83
C GLU A 118 13.50 17.33 -11.15
N ASN A 119 12.36 17.88 -11.50
CA ASN A 119 12.18 18.65 -12.73
C ASN A 119 11.44 19.96 -12.45
N SER A 120 12.20 21.07 -12.41
CA SER A 120 11.67 22.40 -12.15
C SER A 120 10.83 22.94 -13.32
N LYS A 121 11.04 22.46 -14.56
CA LYS A 121 10.35 22.94 -15.79
C LYS A 121 9.13 22.11 -16.17
N GLY A 122 9.09 20.83 -15.81
CA GLY A 122 7.99 19.90 -16.14
C GLY A 122 6.82 19.95 -15.15
N SER A 123 5.74 19.23 -15.45
CA SER A 123 4.67 18.98 -14.47
C SER A 123 5.08 17.84 -13.55
N PRO A 124 5.15 18.05 -12.21
CA PRO A 124 5.47 16.97 -11.29
C PRO A 124 4.32 15.99 -11.19
N HIS A 125 4.61 14.75 -10.84
CA HIS A 125 3.58 13.83 -10.37
C HIS A 125 3.25 14.16 -8.91
N TYR A 126 1.98 14.35 -8.60
CA TYR A 126 1.50 14.42 -7.21
C TYR A 126 1.20 13.03 -6.68
N SER A 127 0.75 12.15 -7.57
CA SER A 127 0.54 10.75 -7.26
C SER A 127 0.87 9.87 -8.47
N VAL A 128 1.47 8.71 -8.19
CA VAL A 128 1.64 7.63 -9.15
C VAL A 128 1.02 6.38 -8.53
N LYS A 129 -0.10 5.93 -9.12
CA LYS A 129 -0.79 4.72 -8.68
C LYS A 129 -0.50 3.56 -9.62
N PHE A 130 0.02 2.47 -9.06
CA PHE A 130 0.28 1.24 -9.80
C PHE A 130 -0.92 0.29 -9.73
N THR A 131 -1.22 -0.32 -10.86
CA THR A 131 -2.15 -1.45 -10.96
C THR A 131 -1.36 -2.68 -11.39
N VAL A 132 -1.45 -3.75 -10.62
CA VAL A 132 -0.83 -5.05 -10.97
C VAL A 132 -1.87 -5.88 -11.73
N PRO A 133 -1.59 -6.30 -12.97
CA PRO A 133 -2.51 -7.15 -13.74
C PRO A 133 -2.84 -8.43 -12.96
N GLY A 134 -4.12 -8.76 -12.83
CA GLY A 134 -4.57 -9.95 -12.12
C GLY A 134 -4.62 -9.82 -10.59
N SER A 135 -4.18 -8.70 -9.99
CA SER A 135 -4.24 -8.50 -8.53
C SER A 135 -5.68 -8.42 -8.02
N ALA A 136 -6.57 -7.73 -8.74
CA ALA A 136 -7.99 -7.65 -8.38
C ALA A 136 -8.66 -9.02 -8.37
N SER A 137 -8.33 -9.89 -9.36
CA SER A 137 -8.85 -11.27 -9.40
C SER A 137 -8.17 -12.17 -8.36
N ARG A 138 -6.91 -11.92 -8.03
CA ARG A 138 -6.18 -12.65 -7.00
C ARG A 138 -6.61 -12.21 -5.59
N ALA A 139 -6.88 -10.93 -5.36
CA ALA A 139 -7.44 -10.43 -4.11
C ALA A 139 -8.86 -10.98 -3.89
N ALA A 140 -9.73 -10.92 -4.91
CA ALA A 140 -11.08 -11.51 -4.85
C ALA A 140 -11.03 -13.05 -4.70
N LYS A 141 -10.09 -13.73 -5.37
CA LYS A 141 -9.90 -15.17 -5.24
C LYS A 141 -9.25 -15.57 -3.91
N ALA A 142 -8.34 -14.75 -3.36
CA ALA A 142 -7.78 -14.98 -2.04
C ALA A 142 -8.82 -14.71 -0.94
N GLU A 143 -9.69 -13.74 -1.13
CA GLU A 143 -10.83 -13.47 -0.24
C GLU A 143 -11.89 -14.58 -0.31
N SER A 144 -12.11 -15.19 -1.50
CA SER A 144 -13.00 -16.35 -1.69
C SER A 144 -12.37 -17.70 -1.31
N ALA A 145 -11.04 -17.81 -1.29
CA ALA A 145 -10.32 -19.05 -1.01
C ALA A 145 -9.94 -19.23 0.46
N ILE A 146 -10.15 -18.20 1.31
CA ILE A 146 -10.03 -18.36 2.76
C ILE A 146 -11.33 -19.07 3.19
N PRO A 147 -11.26 -20.31 3.77
CA PRO A 147 -12.41 -20.89 4.40
C PRO A 147 -13.03 -19.86 5.32
N ALA A 148 -14.34 -19.64 5.24
CA ALA A 148 -15.03 -18.71 6.14
C ALA A 148 -14.58 -19.08 7.56
N ALA A 149 -13.72 -18.26 8.16
CA ALA A 149 -13.23 -18.53 9.50
C ALA A 149 -14.46 -18.55 10.40
N VAL A 150 -14.64 -19.63 11.16
CA VAL A 150 -15.75 -19.73 12.09
C VAL A 150 -15.74 -18.48 12.96
N PRO A 151 -16.84 -17.70 12.99
CA PRO A 151 -16.91 -16.50 13.82
C PRO A 151 -16.63 -16.86 15.29
N MET A 152 -15.86 -16.03 15.96
CA MET A 152 -15.66 -16.19 17.40
C MET A 152 -16.80 -15.51 18.14
N SER A 153 -17.28 -16.16 19.18
CA SER A 153 -18.16 -15.54 20.17
C SER A 153 -17.32 -14.89 21.26
N TYR A 154 -17.62 -13.64 21.59
CA TYR A 154 -16.88 -12.88 22.60
C TYR A 154 -17.73 -12.59 23.82
N ARG A 155 -17.11 -12.65 25.00
CA ARG A 155 -17.73 -12.34 26.26
C ARG A 155 -16.85 -11.39 27.06
N VAL A 156 -17.44 -10.29 27.54
CA VAL A 156 -16.80 -9.37 28.48
C VAL A 156 -16.81 -10.02 29.87
N LEU A 157 -15.67 -10.16 30.48
CA LEU A 157 -15.55 -10.69 31.84
C LEU A 157 -15.91 -9.57 32.83
N LYS A 158 -16.84 -9.87 33.74
CA LYS A 158 -17.20 -8.95 34.83
C LYS A 158 -16.08 -8.97 35.88
N GLN A 159 -15.52 -7.80 36.16
CA GLN A 159 -14.55 -7.59 37.23
C GLN A 159 -15.20 -6.65 38.26
N GLY A 160 -15.58 -7.19 39.40
CA GLY A 160 -16.21 -6.42 40.47
C GLY A 160 -17.72 -6.17 40.27
N ARG A 161 -18.27 -5.22 41.04
CA ARG A 161 -19.70 -4.87 41.04
C ARG A 161 -20.12 -3.97 39.90
N THR A 162 -19.21 -3.15 39.36
CA THR A 162 -19.48 -2.16 38.32
C THR A 162 -18.49 -2.34 37.20
N GLN A 163 -18.97 -2.38 35.97
CA GLN A 163 -18.09 -2.37 34.79
C GLN A 163 -17.69 -0.94 34.46
N PRO A 164 -16.45 -0.71 33.95
CA PRO A 164 -16.02 0.57 33.43
C PRO A 164 -16.95 1.07 32.32
N ALA A 165 -17.12 2.40 32.22
CA ALA A 165 -17.99 3.03 31.22
C ALA A 165 -17.60 2.68 29.78
N PHE A 166 -16.33 2.38 29.52
CA PHE A 166 -15.80 1.99 28.21
C PHE A 166 -15.91 0.48 27.91
N ALA A 167 -16.55 -0.31 28.77
CA ALA A 167 -16.78 -1.71 28.48
C ALA A 167 -17.57 -1.85 27.18
N PRO A 168 -17.11 -2.65 26.19
CA PRO A 168 -17.79 -2.73 24.92
C PRO A 168 -19.20 -3.31 25.05
N VAL A 169 -20.17 -2.70 24.38
CA VAL A 169 -21.56 -3.16 24.33
C VAL A 169 -21.72 -4.38 23.42
N SER A 170 -20.87 -4.51 22.41
CA SER A 170 -20.79 -5.68 21.57
C SER A 170 -19.39 -5.85 20.98
N ILE A 171 -19.04 -7.09 20.66
CA ILE A 171 -17.78 -7.43 20.03
C ILE A 171 -18.12 -8.44 18.93
N SER A 172 -17.59 -8.20 17.73
CA SER A 172 -17.76 -9.08 16.58
C SER A 172 -16.45 -9.26 15.82
N ASP A 173 -16.37 -10.25 14.96
CA ASP A 173 -15.26 -10.41 14.03
C ASP A 173 -15.76 -10.87 12.66
N ASP A 174 -14.94 -10.60 11.63
CA ASP A 174 -15.18 -11.01 10.24
C ASP A 174 -14.30 -12.19 9.81
N GLY A 175 -13.69 -12.88 10.80
CA GLY A 175 -12.71 -13.94 10.55
C GLY A 175 -11.26 -13.45 10.39
N ARG A 176 -11.04 -12.14 10.33
CA ARG A 176 -9.71 -11.50 10.16
C ARG A 176 -9.47 -10.37 11.15
N LYS A 177 -10.47 -9.54 11.38
CA LYS A 177 -10.45 -8.36 12.26
C LYS A 177 -11.45 -8.54 13.39
N THR A 178 -11.21 -7.86 14.50
CA THR A 178 -12.12 -7.78 15.63
C THR A 178 -12.62 -6.35 15.77
N TYR A 179 -13.92 -6.18 16.00
CA TYR A 179 -14.63 -4.91 16.11
C TYR A 179 -15.20 -4.76 17.52
N PHE A 180 -14.78 -3.72 18.24
CA PHE A 180 -15.26 -3.41 19.58
C PHE A 180 -16.16 -2.19 19.50
N HIS A 181 -17.43 -2.35 19.86
CA HIS A 181 -18.41 -1.25 19.90
C HIS A 181 -18.43 -0.67 21.30
N ILE A 182 -17.93 0.56 21.44
CA ILE A 182 -17.85 1.28 22.72
C ILE A 182 -19.12 2.11 22.89
N PRO A 183 -19.67 2.25 24.13
CA PRO A 183 -20.83 3.09 24.36
C PRO A 183 -20.59 4.54 23.90
N PRO A 184 -21.61 5.21 23.30
CA PRO A 184 -21.50 6.62 22.96
C PRO A 184 -21.17 7.48 24.20
N GLY A 185 -20.21 8.40 24.05
CA GLY A 185 -19.78 9.29 25.14
C GLY A 185 -18.83 8.65 26.15
N ALA A 186 -18.55 7.36 26.05
CA ALA A 186 -17.53 6.71 26.87
C ALA A 186 -16.12 7.03 26.34
N PRO A 187 -15.09 7.05 27.23
CA PRO A 187 -13.71 7.21 26.80
C PRO A 187 -13.26 6.03 25.94
N MET A 188 -12.39 6.28 24.94
CA MET A 188 -11.86 5.25 24.05
C MET A 188 -10.68 4.53 24.69
N PRO A 189 -10.81 3.22 25.00
CA PRO A 189 -9.73 2.45 25.63
C PRO A 189 -8.66 2.07 24.60
N ALA A 190 -7.43 1.86 25.06
CA ALA A 190 -6.40 1.15 24.34
C ALA A 190 -6.71 -0.36 24.38
N ILE A 191 -6.48 -1.07 23.26
CA ILE A 191 -6.73 -2.50 23.16
C ILE A 191 -5.42 -3.26 23.09
N PHE A 192 -5.33 -4.33 23.87
CA PHE A 192 -4.19 -5.24 23.91
C PHE A 192 -4.68 -6.66 23.67
N ARG A 193 -3.87 -7.44 22.98
CA ARG A 193 -4.03 -8.90 22.95
C ARG A 193 -3.36 -9.49 24.18
N ALA A 194 -3.98 -10.46 24.82
CA ALA A 194 -3.34 -11.20 25.91
C ALA A 194 -3.09 -12.66 25.53
N ASP A 195 -2.00 -13.23 26.05
CA ASP A 195 -1.72 -14.65 25.94
C ASP A 195 -2.39 -15.46 27.08
N ALA A 196 -2.17 -16.78 27.07
CA ALA A 196 -2.70 -17.67 28.10
C ALA A 196 -2.12 -17.40 29.51
N LYS A 197 -0.97 -16.72 29.60
CA LYS A 197 -0.31 -16.34 30.84
C LYS A 197 -0.72 -14.95 31.32
N GLY A 198 -1.57 -14.23 30.54
CA GLY A 198 -2.03 -12.89 30.84
C GLY A 198 -1.04 -11.79 30.43
N GLN A 199 0.00 -12.10 29.66
CA GLN A 199 0.90 -11.09 29.13
C GLN A 199 0.25 -10.32 27.99
N GLU A 200 0.31 -8.99 28.07
CA GLU A 200 -0.35 -8.09 27.13
C GLU A 200 0.60 -7.64 26.02
N TYR A 201 0.07 -7.59 24.78
CA TYR A 201 0.79 -7.17 23.58
C TYR A 201 0.01 -6.09 22.86
N SER A 202 0.68 -5.03 22.47
CA SER A 202 0.09 -3.96 21.64
C SER A 202 -0.39 -4.52 20.31
N VAL A 203 -1.49 -3.98 19.80
CA VAL A 203 -2.08 -4.34 18.50
C VAL A 203 -2.37 -3.10 17.68
N ASN A 204 -2.32 -3.25 16.35
CA ASN A 204 -2.74 -2.19 15.45
C ASN A 204 -4.26 -2.05 15.49
N SER A 205 -4.72 -0.89 15.89
CA SER A 205 -6.14 -0.55 15.94
C SER A 205 -6.43 0.79 15.27
N SER A 206 -7.65 0.96 14.79
CA SER A 206 -8.17 2.21 14.27
C SER A 206 -9.54 2.49 14.89
N VAL A 207 -9.87 3.77 15.06
CA VAL A 207 -11.13 4.21 15.65
C VAL A 207 -11.95 4.92 14.59
N ASN A 208 -13.21 4.50 14.45
CA ASN A 208 -14.19 5.19 13.62
C ASN A 208 -15.50 5.36 14.41
N GLY A 209 -15.78 6.59 14.84
CA GLY A 209 -16.88 6.88 15.74
C GLY A 209 -16.73 6.13 17.07
N THR A 210 -17.68 5.26 17.39
CA THR A 210 -17.67 4.43 18.60
C THR A 210 -17.08 3.02 18.38
N VAL A 211 -16.55 2.72 17.19
CA VAL A 211 -16.04 1.40 16.85
C VAL A 211 -14.52 1.43 16.81
N ILE A 212 -13.90 0.56 17.60
CA ILE A 212 -12.45 0.27 17.52
C ILE A 212 -12.27 -1.00 16.72
N THR A 213 -11.55 -0.90 15.61
CA THR A 213 -11.21 -2.03 14.73
C THR A 213 -9.77 -2.47 14.98
N VAL A 214 -9.56 -3.74 15.29
CA VAL A 214 -8.24 -4.35 15.44
C VAL A 214 -7.96 -5.28 14.26
N SER A 215 -6.78 -5.17 13.66
CA SER A 215 -6.38 -5.89 12.44
C SER A 215 -6.03 -7.38 12.67
N THR A 216 -6.49 -7.97 13.78
CA THR A 216 -6.25 -9.38 14.11
C THR A 216 -7.39 -9.93 14.96
N ARG A 217 -7.39 -11.26 15.16
CA ARG A 217 -8.28 -11.98 16.08
C ARG A 217 -7.47 -12.49 17.27
N SER A 218 -8.11 -12.64 18.41
CA SER A 218 -7.52 -13.27 19.60
C SER A 218 -8.61 -13.86 20.49
N GLU A 219 -8.26 -14.91 21.20
CA GLU A 219 -9.12 -15.49 22.24
C GLU A 219 -9.14 -14.65 23.51
N ARG A 220 -8.21 -13.71 23.66
CA ARG A 220 -8.09 -12.89 24.87
C ARG A 220 -7.73 -11.46 24.51
N TRP A 221 -8.50 -10.53 25.07
CA TRP A 221 -8.28 -9.10 24.92
C TRP A 221 -8.32 -8.40 26.26
N VAL A 222 -7.54 -7.34 26.39
CA VAL A 222 -7.59 -6.40 27.51
C VAL A 222 -7.79 -5.01 26.94
N LEU A 223 -8.85 -4.33 27.42
CA LEU A 223 -9.13 -2.93 27.11
C LEU A 223 -8.72 -2.10 28.31
N ARG A 224 -7.94 -1.04 28.12
CA ARG A 224 -7.43 -0.19 29.21
C ARG A 224 -7.73 1.27 28.96
N TYR A 225 -8.15 1.93 30.02
CA TYR A 225 -8.25 3.39 30.07
C TYR A 225 -7.87 3.88 31.48
N GLY A 226 -6.74 4.61 31.58
CA GLY A 226 -6.13 4.92 32.87
C GLY A 226 -5.79 3.67 33.66
N GLU A 227 -6.23 3.62 34.91
CA GLU A 227 -6.03 2.48 35.80
C GLU A 227 -7.07 1.35 35.63
N GLU A 228 -8.16 1.64 34.92
CA GLU A 228 -9.24 0.69 34.71
C GLU A 228 -8.97 -0.21 33.51
N HIS A 229 -9.41 -1.46 33.62
CA HIS A 229 -9.33 -2.39 32.51
C HIS A 229 -10.53 -3.34 32.43
N VAL A 230 -10.77 -3.87 31.24
CA VAL A 230 -11.81 -4.85 30.94
C VAL A 230 -11.18 -6.00 30.19
N CYS A 231 -11.40 -7.22 30.67
CA CYS A 231 -10.97 -8.44 29.98
C CYS A 231 -12.11 -8.99 29.12
N VAL A 232 -11.74 -9.47 27.93
CA VAL A 232 -12.64 -10.12 26.99
C VAL A 232 -12.06 -11.47 26.60
N VAL A 233 -12.92 -12.49 26.60
CA VAL A 233 -12.58 -13.82 26.11
C VAL A 233 -13.40 -14.17 24.88
N GLY A 234 -12.75 -14.77 23.89
CA GLY A 234 -13.34 -15.28 22.68
C GLY A 234 -13.22 -16.80 22.59
N SER A 235 -14.19 -17.45 22.01
CA SER A 235 -14.16 -18.89 21.69
C SER A 235 -14.67 -19.17 20.30
N THR A 236 -14.10 -20.16 19.63
CA THR A 236 -14.60 -20.72 18.37
C THR A 236 -15.62 -21.80 18.72
N GLY A 237 -16.89 -21.44 18.81
CA GLY A 237 -18.00 -22.32 19.15
C GLY A 237 -19.05 -21.61 20.01
N ALA A 238 -20.25 -22.16 20.14
CA ALA A 238 -21.25 -21.62 21.04
C ALA A 238 -20.70 -21.68 22.49
N MET A 239 -20.63 -20.52 23.13
CA MET A 239 -20.35 -20.52 24.58
C MET A 239 -21.56 -21.09 25.32
N PRO A 240 -21.36 -21.98 26.31
CA PRO A 240 -22.43 -22.50 27.12
C PRO A 240 -23.11 -21.40 27.96
#